data_b7257d0e4b6b0364e6a3cb478ab5349c
#
_entry.id   b7257d0e4b6b0364e6a3cb478ab5349c
#
_cell.length_a   1.000
_cell.length_b   1.000
_cell.length_c   1.000
_cell.angle_alpha   90.00
_cell.angle_beta   90.00
_cell.angle_gamma   90.00
#
_symmetry.space_group_name_H-M   'P 1'
#
loop_
_entity.id
_entity.type
_entity.pdbx_description
1 polymer ?
#
loop_
_entity_poly.entity_id
_entity_poly.type
_entity_poly.pdbx_seq_one_letter_code
_entity_poly.pdbx_strand_id
1 'polypeptide(L)'
;MITIRDVAKESGFSSTTVSIVLNNAPLSRYIPAATKKRIERAAKKLGYRPNLFARSLRSKRSHTVGVMVFDMTDPFCTMILRGIENSLYQSSYLPILTDVHNESSRFERYLEMLLDRRIEGLIVVANWLFLDINLLADLEKSSIPTAVIGCELKTDSISSVIVDNESGGYLAMEHLQSLGHRKIAIIRGPKTLGDSAPRWKGIKALSQAKGLELDPTLIVDLPESRHPISSFEDGYKLTEELIRRKRPFTALMAFDDLAAFGAIRALRGAGVRVPEECSVIGFDDVAPAALCTPSLTTVRQPMETMGTMSVSIIVEGMNAVLEKKEAGVVHRKVAPELIVRESTRTVS
;
A
#
# COMPACT_ATOMS: atom_id res chain seq x y z
N MET A 1 -39.77 -5.20 2.78
CA MET A 1 -38.80 -4.17 2.27
C MET A 1 -39.59 -3.15 1.47
N ILE A 2 -39.46 -1.85 1.75
CA ILE A 2 -40.14 -0.78 1.00
C ILE A 2 -39.58 -0.74 -0.43
N THR A 3 -40.46 -0.67 -1.40
CA THR A 3 -40.12 -0.71 -2.83
C THR A 3 -40.40 0.65 -3.51
N ILE A 4 -39.89 0.83 -4.73
CA ILE A 4 -40.16 2.01 -5.52
C ILE A 4 -41.66 2.17 -5.84
N ARG A 5 -42.42 1.05 -5.87
CA ARG A 5 -43.89 1.05 -6.07
C ARG A 5 -44.62 1.65 -4.87
N ASP A 6 -44.10 1.41 -3.64
CA ASP A 6 -44.71 1.97 -2.43
C ASP A 6 -44.50 3.48 -2.39
N VAL A 7 -43.29 3.98 -2.81
CA VAL A 7 -43.06 5.42 -2.96
C VAL A 7 -43.92 6.04 -4.03
N ALA A 8 -44.14 5.35 -5.15
CA ALA A 8 -45.02 5.78 -6.22
C ALA A 8 -46.45 5.95 -5.73
N LYS A 9 -46.96 4.97 -4.96
CA LYS A 9 -48.30 5.02 -4.35
C LYS A 9 -48.42 6.19 -3.35
N GLU A 10 -47.47 6.35 -2.45
CA GLU A 10 -47.47 7.43 -1.44
C GLU A 10 -47.32 8.83 -2.06
N SER A 11 -46.49 8.98 -3.08
CA SER A 11 -46.25 10.26 -3.73
C SER A 11 -47.32 10.64 -4.77
N GLY A 12 -48.11 9.67 -5.25
CA GLY A 12 -49.12 9.87 -6.32
C GLY A 12 -48.50 10.01 -7.71
N PHE A 13 -47.29 9.50 -7.94
CA PHE A 13 -46.63 9.55 -9.25
C PHE A 13 -46.31 8.12 -9.75
N SER A 14 -46.05 8.00 -11.05
CA SER A 14 -45.65 6.70 -11.63
C SER A 14 -44.31 6.21 -11.09
N SER A 15 -44.12 4.89 -11.01
CA SER A 15 -42.83 4.29 -10.59
C SER A 15 -41.70 4.76 -11.49
N THR A 16 -41.94 5.06 -12.76
CA THR A 16 -40.94 5.62 -13.68
C THR A 16 -40.54 7.03 -13.27
N THR A 17 -41.47 7.90 -12.97
CA THR A 17 -41.21 9.29 -12.52
C THR A 17 -40.45 9.27 -11.19
N VAL A 18 -40.87 8.43 -10.24
CA VAL A 18 -40.17 8.24 -8.96
C VAL A 18 -38.75 7.75 -9.16
N SER A 19 -38.55 6.77 -10.05
CA SER A 19 -37.20 6.26 -10.38
C SER A 19 -36.31 7.35 -10.98
N ILE A 20 -36.82 8.15 -11.91
CA ILE A 20 -36.07 9.25 -12.55
C ILE A 20 -35.61 10.26 -11.47
N VAL A 21 -36.51 10.65 -10.56
CA VAL A 21 -36.21 11.63 -9.50
C VAL A 21 -35.21 11.06 -8.50
N LEU A 22 -35.50 9.89 -7.91
CA LEU A 22 -34.67 9.31 -6.82
C LEU A 22 -33.28 8.84 -7.27
N ASN A 23 -33.12 8.52 -8.56
CA ASN A 23 -31.84 8.17 -9.14
C ASN A 23 -31.12 9.36 -9.81
N ASN A 24 -31.68 10.56 -9.72
CA ASN A 24 -31.14 11.76 -10.35
C ASN A 24 -30.81 11.55 -11.86
N ALA A 25 -31.66 10.79 -12.57
CA ALA A 25 -31.44 10.47 -13.97
C ALA A 25 -31.45 11.75 -14.83
N PRO A 26 -30.78 11.79 -16.00
CA PRO A 26 -30.74 13.00 -16.87
C PRO A 26 -32.09 13.62 -17.16
N LEU A 27 -33.13 12.79 -17.28
CA LEU A 27 -34.53 13.25 -17.47
C LEU A 27 -35.09 13.96 -16.24
N SER A 28 -34.50 13.84 -15.07
CA SER A 28 -34.91 14.52 -13.84
C SER A 28 -34.94 16.06 -14.02
N ARG A 29 -34.09 16.61 -14.90
CA ARG A 29 -34.02 18.05 -15.17
C ARG A 29 -35.36 18.62 -15.71
N TYR A 30 -36.17 17.79 -16.35
CA TYR A 30 -37.46 18.19 -16.89
C TYR A 30 -38.62 18.01 -15.89
N ILE A 31 -38.38 17.46 -14.71
CA ILE A 31 -39.40 17.25 -13.67
C ILE A 31 -39.46 18.50 -12.79
N PRO A 32 -40.67 19.10 -12.58
CA PRO A 32 -40.81 20.28 -11.74
C PRO A 32 -40.27 20.08 -10.32
N ALA A 33 -39.70 21.13 -9.75
CA ALA A 33 -39.11 21.09 -8.41
C ALA A 33 -40.12 20.66 -7.32
N ALA A 34 -41.37 21.09 -7.43
CA ALA A 34 -42.46 20.68 -6.53
C ALA A 34 -42.68 19.16 -6.55
N THR A 35 -42.67 18.56 -7.75
CA THR A 35 -42.81 17.10 -7.95
C THR A 35 -41.62 16.35 -7.31
N LYS A 36 -40.40 16.82 -7.54
CA LYS A 36 -39.21 16.24 -6.92
C LYS A 36 -39.31 16.23 -5.40
N LYS A 37 -39.59 17.38 -4.79
CA LYS A 37 -39.76 17.52 -3.34
C LYS A 37 -40.86 16.61 -2.77
N ARG A 38 -41.97 16.41 -3.50
CA ARG A 38 -43.04 15.51 -3.06
C ARG A 38 -42.58 14.05 -3.06
N ILE A 39 -41.89 13.62 -4.12
CA ILE A 39 -41.33 12.26 -4.21
C ILE A 39 -40.28 12.02 -3.13
N GLU A 40 -39.36 12.96 -2.94
CA GLU A 40 -38.30 12.88 -1.90
C GLU A 40 -38.90 12.80 -0.49
N ARG A 41 -39.94 13.58 -0.18
CA ARG A 41 -40.65 13.49 1.09
C ARG A 41 -41.34 12.14 1.29
N ALA A 42 -41.97 11.58 0.27
CA ALA A 42 -42.60 10.28 0.33
C ALA A 42 -41.55 9.18 0.57
N ALA A 43 -40.43 9.23 -0.15
CA ALA A 43 -39.31 8.29 0.05
C ALA A 43 -38.73 8.36 1.48
N LYS A 44 -38.52 9.58 1.98
CA LYS A 44 -38.03 9.81 3.35
C LYS A 44 -39.05 9.32 4.40
N LYS A 45 -40.33 9.61 4.23
CA LYS A 45 -41.42 9.19 5.15
C LYS A 45 -41.50 7.66 5.27
N LEU A 46 -41.32 6.95 4.12
CA LEU A 46 -41.37 5.49 4.07
C LEU A 46 -40.01 4.82 4.46
N GLY A 47 -38.94 5.58 4.66
CA GLY A 47 -37.62 5.03 4.85
C GLY A 47 -37.08 4.28 3.61
N TYR A 48 -37.56 4.66 2.43
CA TYR A 48 -37.11 4.03 1.18
C TYR A 48 -35.64 4.33 0.93
N ARG A 49 -34.87 3.31 0.69
CA ARG A 49 -33.50 3.40 0.18
C ARG A 49 -33.43 2.78 -1.20
N PRO A 50 -32.89 3.49 -2.20
CA PRO A 50 -32.69 2.91 -3.52
C PRO A 50 -31.89 1.61 -3.41
N ASN A 51 -32.38 0.56 -4.05
CA ASN A 51 -31.66 -0.71 -4.09
C ASN A 51 -30.47 -0.57 -5.05
N LEU A 52 -29.27 -0.50 -4.48
CA LEU A 52 -28.02 -0.36 -5.24
C LEU A 52 -27.81 -1.54 -6.21
N PHE A 53 -28.18 -2.76 -5.80
CA PHE A 53 -28.11 -3.93 -6.69
C PHE A 53 -29.03 -3.80 -7.91
N ALA A 54 -30.29 -3.37 -7.70
CA ALA A 54 -31.20 -3.14 -8.81
C ALA A 54 -30.71 -2.01 -9.74
N ARG A 55 -30.03 -1.01 -9.18
CA ARG A 55 -29.41 0.07 -9.95
C ARG A 55 -28.20 -0.43 -10.72
N SER A 56 -27.32 -1.22 -10.10
CA SER A 56 -26.14 -1.78 -10.75
C SER A 56 -26.48 -2.71 -11.91
N LEU A 57 -27.54 -3.50 -11.79
CA LEU A 57 -28.04 -4.35 -12.87
C LEU A 57 -28.51 -3.52 -14.09
N ARG A 58 -29.11 -2.35 -13.85
CA ARG A 58 -29.59 -1.45 -14.92
C ARG A 58 -28.48 -0.64 -15.55
N SER A 59 -27.59 -0.07 -14.73
CA SER A 59 -26.46 0.75 -15.19
C SER A 59 -25.25 -0.06 -15.62
N LYS A 60 -25.21 -1.35 -15.33
CA LYS A 60 -24.02 -2.23 -15.42
C LYS A 60 -22.82 -1.71 -14.62
N ARG A 61 -23.08 -0.88 -13.58
CA ARG A 61 -22.07 -0.26 -12.72
C ARG A 61 -22.36 -0.59 -11.27
N SER A 62 -21.38 -1.17 -10.59
CA SER A 62 -21.45 -1.45 -9.15
C SER A 62 -20.97 -0.29 -8.28
N HIS A 63 -20.12 0.59 -8.83
CA HIS A 63 -19.39 1.63 -8.11
C HIS A 63 -18.59 1.06 -6.94
N THR A 64 -18.06 -0.15 -7.10
CA THR A 64 -17.21 -0.80 -6.12
C THR A 64 -15.87 -1.16 -6.72
N VAL A 65 -14.82 -1.02 -5.90
CA VAL A 65 -13.45 -1.40 -6.21
C VAL A 65 -12.99 -2.40 -5.17
N GLY A 66 -12.44 -3.52 -5.62
CA GLY A 66 -11.76 -4.48 -4.73
C GLY A 66 -10.43 -3.92 -4.27
N VAL A 67 -10.12 -4.06 -2.99
CA VAL A 67 -8.82 -3.75 -2.42
C VAL A 67 -8.35 -4.96 -1.65
N MET A 68 -7.31 -5.62 -2.14
CA MET A 68 -6.73 -6.81 -1.50
C MET A 68 -5.37 -6.42 -0.92
N VAL A 69 -5.16 -6.72 0.36
CA VAL A 69 -3.88 -6.48 1.03
C VAL A 69 -3.26 -7.80 1.49
N PHE A 70 -1.94 -7.85 1.49
CA PHE A 70 -1.22 -9.04 1.94
C PHE A 70 -1.39 -9.28 3.44
N ASP A 71 -1.39 -8.22 4.26
CA ASP A 71 -1.66 -8.27 5.69
C ASP A 71 -2.00 -6.87 6.21
N MET A 72 -3.18 -6.69 6.81
CA MET A 72 -3.61 -5.41 7.37
C MET A 72 -2.85 -5.01 8.64
N THR A 73 -2.16 -5.94 9.28
CA THR A 73 -1.37 -5.64 10.48
C THR A 73 0.00 -5.06 10.15
N ASP A 74 0.42 -5.13 8.88
CA ASP A 74 1.64 -4.48 8.42
C ASP A 74 1.46 -2.94 8.41
N PRO A 75 2.28 -2.18 9.14
CA PRO A 75 2.20 -0.73 9.17
C PRO A 75 2.34 -0.08 7.78
N PHE A 76 3.05 -0.70 6.85
CA PHE A 76 3.17 -0.27 5.46
C PHE A 76 1.81 -0.17 4.76
N CYS A 77 0.93 -1.14 4.97
CA CYS A 77 -0.41 -1.15 4.38
C CYS A 77 -1.28 0.03 4.83
N THR A 78 -1.13 0.48 6.07
CA THR A 78 -2.04 1.46 6.69
C THR A 78 -2.09 2.79 5.94
N MET A 79 -0.93 3.34 5.57
CA MET A 79 -0.85 4.61 4.85
C MET A 79 -1.25 4.49 3.38
N ILE A 80 -0.95 3.35 2.76
CA ILE A 80 -1.42 3.04 1.39
C ILE A 80 -2.94 2.99 1.36
N LEU A 81 -3.56 2.27 2.31
CA LEU A 81 -5.01 2.16 2.43
C LEU A 81 -5.68 3.52 2.64
N ARG A 82 -5.07 4.43 3.40
CA ARG A 82 -5.56 5.81 3.54
C ARG A 82 -5.59 6.54 2.20
N GLY A 83 -4.52 6.45 1.41
CA GLY A 83 -4.46 7.05 0.07
C GLY A 83 -5.52 6.46 -0.87
N ILE A 84 -5.70 5.14 -0.84
CA ILE A 84 -6.72 4.44 -1.61
C ILE A 84 -8.13 4.90 -1.21
N GLU A 85 -8.45 4.86 0.09
CA GLU A 85 -9.78 5.18 0.59
C GLU A 85 -10.17 6.63 0.26
N ASN A 86 -9.31 7.60 0.60
CA ASN A 86 -9.54 9.01 0.31
C ASN A 86 -9.79 9.25 -1.18
N SER A 87 -9.00 8.63 -2.05
CA SER A 87 -9.10 8.82 -3.50
C SER A 87 -10.33 8.13 -4.09
N LEU A 88 -10.71 6.94 -3.62
CA LEU A 88 -11.93 6.25 -4.01
C LEU A 88 -13.18 7.01 -3.56
N TYR A 89 -13.17 7.57 -2.33
CA TYR A 89 -14.25 8.41 -1.83
C TYR A 89 -14.48 9.63 -2.73
N GLN A 90 -13.40 10.34 -3.10
CA GLN A 90 -13.49 11.49 -4.02
C GLN A 90 -14.02 11.09 -5.41
N SER A 91 -13.69 9.88 -5.85
CA SER A 91 -14.13 9.33 -7.14
C SER A 91 -15.52 8.67 -7.07
N SER A 92 -16.19 8.71 -5.91
CA SER A 92 -17.51 8.10 -5.66
C SER A 92 -17.54 6.58 -5.83
N TYR A 93 -16.46 5.90 -5.49
CA TYR A 93 -16.37 4.44 -5.41
C TYR A 93 -16.30 3.96 -3.97
N LEU A 94 -16.91 2.80 -3.73
CA LEU A 94 -16.84 2.11 -2.44
C LEU A 94 -15.75 1.04 -2.48
N PRO A 95 -14.74 1.07 -1.59
CA PRO A 95 -13.79 -0.02 -1.47
C PRO A 95 -14.41 -1.25 -0.81
N ILE A 96 -14.10 -2.45 -1.33
CA ILE A 96 -14.32 -3.72 -0.66
C ILE A 96 -12.95 -4.26 -0.28
N LEU A 97 -12.61 -4.13 1.01
CA LEU A 97 -11.31 -4.52 1.53
C LEU A 97 -11.29 -6.00 1.91
N THR A 98 -10.23 -6.70 1.52
CA THR A 98 -9.95 -8.07 1.90
C THR A 98 -8.50 -8.22 2.35
N ASP A 99 -8.28 -9.01 3.40
CA ASP A 99 -6.96 -9.34 3.94
C ASP A 99 -6.65 -10.81 3.64
N VAL A 100 -5.58 -11.06 2.93
CA VAL A 100 -5.23 -12.41 2.48
C VAL A 100 -4.23 -13.11 3.39
N HIS A 101 -3.70 -12.44 4.41
CA HIS A 101 -2.78 -12.99 5.42
C HIS A 101 -1.57 -13.72 4.81
N ASN A 102 -1.04 -13.23 3.70
CA ASN A 102 0.03 -13.88 2.94
C ASN A 102 -0.28 -15.35 2.51
N GLU A 103 -1.57 -15.69 2.32
CA GLU A 103 -2.02 -17.02 1.90
C GLU A 103 -2.58 -17.00 0.47
N SER A 104 -1.97 -17.71 -0.47
CA SER A 104 -2.41 -17.78 -1.89
C SER A 104 -3.85 -18.28 -2.02
N SER A 105 -4.23 -19.28 -1.23
CA SER A 105 -5.60 -19.83 -1.25
C SER A 105 -6.67 -18.82 -0.82
N ARG A 106 -6.34 -17.89 0.07
CA ARG A 106 -7.25 -16.78 0.42
C ARG A 106 -7.35 -15.76 -0.70
N PHE A 107 -6.24 -15.50 -1.39
CA PHE A 107 -6.25 -14.59 -2.53
C PHE A 107 -7.20 -15.08 -3.62
N GLU A 108 -7.02 -16.32 -4.09
CA GLU A 108 -7.87 -16.91 -5.12
C GLU A 108 -9.35 -16.84 -4.73
N ARG A 109 -9.67 -17.29 -3.52
CA ARG A 109 -11.04 -17.27 -3.00
C ARG A 109 -11.64 -15.87 -2.92
N TYR A 110 -10.87 -14.90 -2.43
CA TYR A 110 -11.36 -13.51 -2.33
C TYR A 110 -11.46 -12.85 -3.70
N LEU A 111 -10.57 -13.17 -4.63
CA LEU A 111 -10.67 -12.68 -6.01
C LEU A 111 -11.99 -13.16 -6.64
N GLU A 112 -12.32 -14.45 -6.57
CA GLU A 112 -13.59 -14.98 -7.04
C GLU A 112 -14.79 -14.25 -6.38
N MET A 113 -14.77 -14.13 -5.04
CA MET A 113 -15.84 -13.44 -4.32
C MET A 113 -16.00 -11.96 -4.70
N LEU A 114 -14.93 -11.26 -5.05
CA LEU A 114 -14.95 -9.88 -5.51
C LEU A 114 -15.50 -9.79 -6.94
N LEU A 115 -15.10 -10.71 -7.83
CA LEU A 115 -15.61 -10.82 -9.20
C LEU A 115 -17.12 -11.11 -9.20
N ASP A 116 -17.59 -12.02 -8.37
CA ASP A 116 -19.02 -12.31 -8.18
C ASP A 116 -19.81 -11.06 -7.75
N ARG A 117 -19.19 -10.15 -7.00
CA ARG A 117 -19.78 -8.87 -6.60
C ARG A 117 -19.67 -7.80 -7.67
N ARG A 118 -19.12 -8.16 -8.85
CA ARG A 118 -18.97 -7.26 -10.01
C ARG A 118 -18.21 -5.99 -9.65
N ILE A 119 -17.09 -6.12 -8.98
CA ILE A 119 -16.17 -4.98 -8.82
C ILE A 119 -15.77 -4.45 -10.19
N GLU A 120 -15.57 -3.14 -10.30
CA GLU A 120 -15.22 -2.48 -11.56
C GLU A 120 -13.71 -2.34 -11.75
N GLY A 121 -12.94 -2.44 -10.67
CA GLY A 121 -11.48 -2.41 -10.65
C GLY A 121 -10.94 -3.10 -9.42
N LEU A 122 -9.65 -3.41 -9.44
CA LEU A 122 -8.95 -4.10 -8.36
C LEU A 122 -7.62 -3.40 -8.05
N ILE A 123 -7.37 -3.17 -6.77
CA ILE A 123 -6.06 -2.76 -6.26
C ILE A 123 -5.53 -3.88 -5.37
N VAL A 124 -4.29 -4.29 -5.61
CA VAL A 124 -3.61 -5.30 -4.80
C VAL A 124 -2.40 -4.64 -4.15
N VAL A 125 -2.38 -4.57 -2.83
CA VAL A 125 -1.18 -4.21 -2.07
C VAL A 125 -0.46 -5.51 -1.75
N ALA A 126 0.69 -5.71 -2.37
CA ALA A 126 1.38 -6.99 -2.36
C ALA A 126 2.84 -6.83 -1.92
N ASN A 127 3.34 -7.89 -1.27
CA ASN A 127 4.76 -8.14 -1.21
C ASN A 127 5.12 -9.27 -2.19
N TRP A 128 6.41 -9.44 -2.46
CA TRP A 128 6.89 -10.41 -3.43
C TRP A 128 6.50 -11.86 -3.11
N LEU A 129 6.48 -12.25 -1.85
CA LEU A 129 6.16 -13.61 -1.39
C LEU A 129 4.75 -14.06 -1.80
N PHE A 130 3.93 -13.12 -2.19
CA PHE A 130 2.51 -13.31 -2.43
C PHE A 130 2.13 -13.43 -3.91
N LEU A 131 2.89 -12.78 -4.82
CA LEU A 131 2.62 -12.81 -6.25
C LEU A 131 3.39 -13.95 -6.92
N ASP A 132 2.81 -15.14 -6.92
CA ASP A 132 3.27 -16.22 -7.79
C ASP A 132 2.70 -16.09 -9.22
N ILE A 133 3.24 -16.90 -10.15
CA ILE A 133 2.86 -16.87 -11.57
C ILE A 133 1.36 -17.21 -11.76
N ASN A 134 0.81 -18.07 -10.92
CA ASN A 134 -0.60 -18.48 -11.03
C ASN A 134 -1.53 -17.33 -10.64
N LEU A 135 -1.20 -16.60 -9.57
CA LEU A 135 -1.96 -15.43 -9.15
C LEU A 135 -1.96 -14.32 -10.19
N LEU A 136 -0.83 -14.09 -10.86
CA LEU A 136 -0.75 -13.14 -11.98
C LEU A 136 -1.65 -13.59 -13.13
N ALA A 137 -1.62 -14.85 -13.49
CA ALA A 137 -2.47 -15.40 -14.55
C ALA A 137 -3.97 -15.26 -14.23
N ASP A 138 -4.37 -15.42 -12.98
CA ASP A 138 -5.76 -15.26 -12.56
C ASP A 138 -6.20 -13.78 -12.57
N LEU A 139 -5.33 -12.87 -12.18
CA LEU A 139 -5.56 -11.44 -12.32
C LEU A 139 -5.71 -11.03 -13.79
N GLU A 140 -4.87 -11.52 -14.68
CA GLU A 140 -4.94 -11.26 -16.12
C GLU A 140 -6.24 -11.79 -16.73
N LYS A 141 -6.65 -13.01 -16.38
CA LYS A 141 -7.93 -13.60 -16.83
C LYS A 141 -9.15 -12.81 -16.38
N SER A 142 -9.07 -12.10 -15.25
CA SER A 142 -10.20 -11.35 -14.70
C SER A 142 -10.65 -10.21 -15.62
N SER A 143 -9.78 -9.72 -16.50
CA SER A 143 -10.04 -8.64 -17.48
C SER A 143 -10.57 -7.34 -16.87
N ILE A 144 -10.43 -7.14 -15.55
CA ILE A 144 -10.76 -5.88 -14.88
C ILE A 144 -9.51 -5.01 -14.71
N PRO A 145 -9.64 -3.68 -14.81
CA PRO A 145 -8.52 -2.79 -14.54
C PRO A 145 -7.91 -3.07 -13.17
N THR A 146 -6.64 -3.44 -13.17
CA THR A 146 -5.92 -3.88 -11.97
C THR A 146 -4.63 -3.08 -11.80
N ALA A 147 -4.37 -2.63 -10.58
CA ALA A 147 -3.12 -2.00 -10.18
C ALA A 147 -2.53 -2.72 -8.96
N VAL A 148 -1.23 -3.04 -9.03
CA VAL A 148 -0.48 -3.67 -7.93
C VAL A 148 0.47 -2.64 -7.32
N ILE A 149 0.51 -2.57 -6.00
CA ILE A 149 1.38 -1.67 -5.24
C ILE A 149 2.42 -2.50 -4.49
N GLY A 150 3.69 -2.07 -4.55
CA GLY A 150 4.80 -2.66 -3.80
C GLY A 150 5.52 -3.81 -4.51
N CYS A 151 5.09 -4.19 -5.71
CA CYS A 151 5.74 -5.22 -6.50
C CYS A 151 5.97 -4.78 -7.94
N GLU A 152 7.18 -4.97 -8.46
CA GLU A 152 7.48 -4.72 -9.87
C GLU A 152 6.97 -5.89 -10.73
N LEU A 153 6.02 -5.59 -11.59
CA LEU A 153 5.46 -6.57 -12.52
C LEU A 153 6.00 -6.34 -13.93
N LYS A 154 6.34 -7.44 -14.59
CA LYS A 154 6.73 -7.45 -16.01
C LYS A 154 5.57 -8.04 -16.81
N THR A 155 4.47 -7.33 -16.89
CA THR A 155 3.27 -7.73 -17.63
C THR A 155 2.69 -6.55 -18.39
N ASP A 156 2.08 -6.83 -19.54
CA ASP A 156 1.44 -5.83 -20.39
C ASP A 156 -0.06 -5.68 -20.10
N SER A 157 -0.55 -6.29 -19.00
CA SER A 157 -1.98 -6.32 -18.66
C SER A 157 -2.32 -5.72 -17.29
N ILE A 158 -1.34 -5.63 -16.38
CA ILE A 158 -1.53 -5.16 -15.00
C ILE A 158 -0.62 -3.98 -14.72
N SER A 159 -1.20 -2.90 -14.26
CA SER A 159 -0.45 -1.69 -13.86
C SER A 159 0.25 -1.88 -12.51
N SER A 160 1.35 -1.17 -12.28
CA SER A 160 2.07 -1.22 -11.00
C SER A 160 2.54 0.13 -10.51
N VAL A 161 2.58 0.29 -9.17
CA VAL A 161 3.15 1.44 -8.48
C VAL A 161 4.15 0.93 -7.45
N ILE A 162 5.42 1.28 -7.61
CA ILE A 162 6.51 0.86 -6.73
C ILE A 162 7.33 2.05 -6.26
N VAL A 163 8.05 1.89 -5.16
CA VAL A 163 9.08 2.86 -4.76
C VAL A 163 10.40 2.57 -5.49
N ASP A 164 11.22 3.59 -5.70
CA ASP A 164 12.59 3.42 -6.16
C ASP A 164 13.50 2.93 -5.04
N ASN A 165 13.48 1.62 -4.83
CA ASN A 165 14.28 0.96 -3.80
C ASN A 165 15.80 1.14 -4.00
N GLU A 166 16.27 1.26 -5.25
CA GLU A 166 17.68 1.50 -5.53
C GLU A 166 18.11 2.88 -5.03
N SER A 167 17.34 3.91 -5.39
CA SER A 167 17.56 5.27 -4.88
C SER A 167 17.42 5.33 -3.36
N GLY A 168 16.47 4.62 -2.77
CA GLY A 168 16.28 4.58 -1.31
C GLY A 168 17.47 3.96 -0.57
N GLY A 169 17.99 2.83 -1.06
CA GLY A 169 19.20 2.22 -0.50
C GLY A 169 20.42 3.13 -0.63
N TYR A 170 20.54 3.84 -1.75
CA TYR A 170 21.59 4.83 -1.97
C TYR A 170 21.49 5.98 -0.96
N LEU A 171 20.33 6.60 -0.79
CA LEU A 171 20.08 7.71 0.14
C LEU A 171 20.41 7.35 1.59
N ALA A 172 19.97 6.18 2.05
CA ALA A 172 20.25 5.74 3.41
C ALA A 172 21.77 5.57 3.67
N MET A 173 22.47 4.97 2.72
CA MET A 173 23.90 4.76 2.82
C MET A 173 24.68 6.07 2.67
N GLU A 174 24.23 6.99 1.80
CA GLU A 174 24.82 8.31 1.64
C GLU A 174 24.72 9.13 2.93
N HIS A 175 23.57 9.08 3.61
CA HIS A 175 23.38 9.75 4.89
C HIS A 175 24.40 9.27 5.93
N LEU A 176 24.51 7.97 6.15
CA LEU A 176 25.46 7.42 7.12
C LEU A 176 26.92 7.75 6.75
N GLN A 177 27.26 7.67 5.47
CA GLN A 177 28.59 8.02 4.98
C GLN A 177 28.92 9.51 5.15
N SER A 178 27.95 10.40 4.91
CA SER A 178 28.11 11.86 5.09
C SER A 178 28.33 12.25 6.55
N LEU A 179 27.79 11.47 7.50
CA LEU A 179 28.03 11.60 8.94
C LEU A 179 29.38 11.01 9.39
N GLY A 180 30.19 10.47 8.46
CA GLY A 180 31.52 9.94 8.71
C GLY A 180 31.56 8.46 9.09
N HIS A 181 30.43 7.77 9.08
CA HIS A 181 30.43 6.32 9.36
C HIS A 181 31.13 5.54 8.26
N ARG A 182 32.03 4.64 8.64
CA ARG A 182 32.75 3.75 7.72
C ARG A 182 32.58 2.27 8.07
N LYS A 183 32.33 1.96 9.33
CA LYS A 183 32.02 0.61 9.80
C LYS A 183 30.52 0.54 10.07
N ILE A 184 29.79 0.05 9.09
CA ILE A 184 28.33 0.05 9.07
C ILE A 184 27.85 -1.41 9.07
N ALA A 185 27.09 -1.78 10.09
CA ALA A 185 26.36 -3.04 10.11
C ALA A 185 25.10 -2.92 9.24
N ILE A 186 24.76 -3.96 8.48
CA ILE A 186 23.64 -3.94 7.56
C ILE A 186 22.77 -5.18 7.77
N ILE A 187 21.51 -4.95 8.10
CA ILE A 187 20.45 -5.97 8.10
C ILE A 187 19.69 -5.83 6.78
N ARG A 188 19.94 -6.75 5.85
CA ARG A 188 19.26 -6.77 4.54
C ARG A 188 17.92 -7.45 4.66
N GLY A 189 17.04 -7.18 3.70
CA GLY A 189 15.78 -7.91 3.58
C GLY A 189 15.95 -9.36 3.10
N PRO A 190 14.91 -10.18 3.23
CA PRO A 190 14.89 -11.54 2.72
C PRO A 190 15.23 -11.57 1.22
N LYS A 191 15.95 -12.59 0.77
CA LYS A 191 16.39 -12.68 -0.64
C LYS A 191 15.25 -12.82 -1.63
N THR A 192 14.15 -13.39 -1.19
CA THR A 192 12.92 -13.59 -1.98
C THR A 192 12.06 -12.35 -2.10
N LEU A 193 12.30 -11.32 -1.28
CA LEU A 193 11.55 -10.08 -1.33
C LEU A 193 12.07 -9.19 -2.48
N GLY A 194 11.17 -8.76 -3.38
CA GLY A 194 11.51 -7.99 -4.57
C GLY A 194 12.26 -6.69 -4.31
N ASP A 195 12.05 -6.07 -3.15
CA ASP A 195 12.69 -4.83 -2.73
C ASP A 195 14.15 -5.01 -2.27
N SER A 196 14.50 -6.22 -1.84
CA SER A 196 15.82 -6.48 -1.23
C SER A 196 16.97 -6.29 -2.21
N ALA A 197 16.87 -6.85 -3.42
CA ALA A 197 17.93 -6.78 -4.41
C ALA A 197 18.16 -5.35 -4.94
N PRO A 198 17.11 -4.58 -5.34
CA PRO A 198 17.28 -3.19 -5.74
C PRO A 198 17.82 -2.31 -4.61
N ARG A 199 17.32 -2.44 -3.39
CA ARG A 199 17.81 -1.68 -2.23
C ARG A 199 19.29 -1.95 -1.96
N TRP A 200 19.67 -3.24 -1.99
CA TRP A 200 21.07 -3.65 -1.90
C TRP A 200 21.96 -3.12 -3.03
N LYS A 201 21.42 -3.03 -4.26
CA LYS A 201 22.13 -2.44 -5.40
C LYS A 201 22.47 -0.97 -5.15
N GLY A 202 21.53 -0.18 -4.62
CA GLY A 202 21.75 1.22 -4.25
C GLY A 202 22.84 1.39 -3.17
N ILE A 203 22.79 0.57 -2.12
CA ILE A 203 23.80 0.54 -1.06
C ILE A 203 25.20 0.27 -1.64
N LYS A 204 25.33 -0.72 -2.50
CA LYS A 204 26.61 -1.06 -3.14
C LYS A 204 27.09 0.05 -4.07
N ALA A 205 26.19 0.67 -4.83
CA ALA A 205 26.53 1.75 -5.75
C ALA A 205 27.17 2.94 -5.02
N LEU A 206 26.60 3.37 -3.88
CA LEU A 206 27.21 4.41 -3.06
C LEU A 206 28.55 3.96 -2.49
N SER A 207 28.59 2.75 -1.92
CA SER A 207 29.82 2.24 -1.29
C SER A 207 30.97 2.23 -2.27
N GLN A 208 30.75 1.80 -3.50
CA GLN A 208 31.75 1.83 -4.57
C GLN A 208 32.13 3.27 -4.96
N ALA A 209 31.14 4.15 -5.15
CA ALA A 209 31.39 5.53 -5.52
C ALA A 209 32.20 6.33 -4.49
N LYS A 210 32.07 5.99 -3.20
CA LYS A 210 32.74 6.64 -2.07
C LYS A 210 33.94 5.87 -1.50
N GLY A 211 34.32 4.74 -2.11
CA GLY A 211 35.40 3.90 -1.61
C GLY A 211 35.15 3.36 -0.20
N LEU A 212 33.90 3.06 0.12
CA LEU A 212 33.50 2.48 1.40
C LEU A 212 33.54 0.96 1.31
N GLU A 213 34.41 0.31 2.07
CA GLU A 213 34.48 -1.13 2.13
C GLU A 213 33.36 -1.68 3.02
N LEU A 214 32.54 -2.58 2.45
CA LEU A 214 31.48 -3.29 3.17
C LEU A 214 32.06 -4.58 3.77
N ASP A 215 32.16 -4.65 5.11
CA ASP A 215 32.63 -5.84 5.81
C ASP A 215 31.56 -6.94 5.76
N PRO A 216 31.80 -8.08 5.09
CA PRO A 216 30.82 -9.16 5.01
C PRO A 216 30.41 -9.72 6.38
N THR A 217 31.26 -9.57 7.41
CA THR A 217 30.97 -10.03 8.77
C THR A 217 29.97 -9.12 9.51
N LEU A 218 29.71 -7.93 8.99
CA LEU A 218 28.71 -6.97 9.49
C LEU A 218 27.42 -6.97 8.68
N ILE A 219 27.27 -7.90 7.73
CA ILE A 219 26.09 -8.02 6.89
C ILE A 219 25.34 -9.30 7.29
N VAL A 220 24.04 -9.14 7.54
CA VAL A 220 23.12 -10.24 7.87
C VAL A 220 21.82 -10.08 7.08
N ASP A 221 21.11 -11.17 6.87
CA ASP A 221 19.84 -11.17 6.14
C ASP A 221 18.67 -11.46 7.10
N LEU A 222 17.59 -10.73 6.99
CA LEU A 222 16.33 -11.10 7.62
C LEU A 222 15.85 -12.46 7.06
N PRO A 223 15.35 -13.34 7.92
CA PRO A 223 14.77 -14.59 7.46
C PRO A 223 13.49 -14.34 6.65
N GLU A 224 13.13 -15.31 5.84
CA GLU A 224 11.81 -15.32 5.20
C GLU A 224 10.72 -15.52 6.25
N SER A 225 9.79 -14.61 6.34
CA SER A 225 8.66 -14.70 7.25
C SER A 225 7.38 -14.24 6.57
N ARG A 226 6.28 -14.90 6.95
CA ARG A 226 4.93 -14.49 6.53
C ARG A 226 4.28 -13.50 7.50
N HIS A 227 4.91 -13.25 8.66
CA HIS A 227 4.39 -12.33 9.66
C HIS A 227 5.05 -10.96 9.55
N PRO A 228 4.31 -9.88 9.29
CA PRO A 228 4.87 -8.53 9.14
C PRO A 228 5.66 -8.06 10.36
N ILE A 229 5.16 -8.39 11.56
CA ILE A 229 5.79 -7.97 12.83
C ILE A 229 7.08 -8.74 13.15
N SER A 230 7.36 -9.85 12.45
CA SER A 230 8.57 -10.64 12.69
C SER A 230 9.87 -9.86 12.47
N SER A 231 9.87 -8.86 11.57
CA SER A 231 11.03 -8.00 11.33
C SER A 231 11.56 -7.35 12.60
N PHE A 232 10.69 -7.00 13.56
CA PHE A 232 11.11 -6.45 14.85
C PHE A 232 11.92 -7.47 15.67
N GLU A 233 11.39 -8.69 15.84
CA GLU A 233 12.06 -9.73 16.62
C GLU A 233 13.34 -10.23 15.93
N ASP A 234 13.30 -10.35 14.62
CA ASP A 234 14.45 -10.79 13.83
C ASP A 234 15.52 -9.71 13.79
N GLY A 235 15.16 -8.44 13.65
CA GLY A 235 16.09 -7.30 13.78
C GLY A 235 16.76 -7.26 15.16
N TYR A 236 16.01 -7.56 16.22
CA TYR A 236 16.57 -7.70 17.58
C TYR A 236 17.59 -8.83 17.64
N LYS A 237 17.23 -10.06 17.24
CA LYS A 237 18.11 -11.24 17.29
C LYS A 237 19.36 -11.08 16.44
N LEU A 238 19.22 -10.57 15.22
CA LEU A 238 20.33 -10.34 14.31
C LEU A 238 21.30 -9.27 14.85
N THR A 239 20.77 -8.24 15.50
CA THR A 239 21.62 -7.23 16.15
C THR A 239 22.38 -7.80 17.34
N GLU A 240 21.75 -8.63 18.18
CA GLU A 240 22.47 -9.37 19.23
C GLU A 240 23.59 -10.26 18.66
N GLU A 241 23.34 -10.89 17.53
CA GLU A 241 24.35 -11.69 16.84
C GLU A 241 25.51 -10.82 16.34
N LEU A 242 25.23 -9.67 15.71
CA LEU A 242 26.26 -8.72 15.28
C LEU A 242 27.12 -8.24 16.44
N ILE A 243 26.52 -7.91 17.59
CA ILE A 243 27.25 -7.53 18.83
C ILE A 243 28.12 -8.67 19.32
N ARG A 244 27.61 -9.91 19.35
CA ARG A 244 28.36 -11.10 19.77
C ARG A 244 29.60 -11.41 18.91
N ARG A 245 29.58 -10.98 17.64
CA ARG A 245 30.74 -11.14 16.73
C ARG A 245 31.96 -10.27 17.15
N LYS A 246 31.76 -9.32 18.07
CA LYS A 246 32.79 -8.40 18.57
C LYS A 246 33.52 -7.63 17.45
N ARG A 247 32.86 -7.39 16.33
CA ARG A 247 33.36 -6.54 15.27
C ARG A 247 32.80 -5.13 15.47
N PRO A 248 33.68 -4.11 15.58
CA PRO A 248 33.22 -2.75 15.85
C PRO A 248 32.42 -2.19 14.65
N PHE A 249 31.29 -1.59 14.92
CA PHE A 249 30.53 -0.77 13.98
C PHE A 249 30.00 0.47 14.69
N THR A 250 29.84 1.55 13.96
CA THR A 250 29.37 2.85 14.48
C THR A 250 28.00 3.24 13.96
N ALA A 251 27.48 2.50 12.98
CA ALA A 251 26.12 2.64 12.49
C ALA A 251 25.52 1.28 12.10
N LEU A 252 24.21 1.21 12.14
CA LEU A 252 23.43 0.07 11.68
C LEU A 252 22.35 0.57 10.71
N MET A 253 22.32 0.00 9.52
CA MET A 253 21.26 0.19 8.53
C MET A 253 20.36 -1.04 8.56
N ALA A 254 19.08 -0.83 8.91
CA ALA A 254 18.07 -1.88 8.91
C ALA A 254 17.27 -1.87 7.59
N PHE A 255 16.75 -3.03 7.24
CA PHE A 255 15.94 -3.20 6.02
C PHE A 255 14.65 -2.39 6.07
N ASP A 256 13.97 -2.40 7.21
CA ASP A 256 12.73 -1.67 7.46
C ASP A 256 12.76 -1.03 8.87
N ASP A 257 11.75 -0.22 9.17
CA ASP A 257 11.64 0.47 10.46
C ASP A 257 11.41 -0.51 11.62
N LEU A 258 10.68 -1.62 11.40
CA LEU A 258 10.45 -2.62 12.44
C LEU A 258 11.76 -3.31 12.85
N ALA A 259 12.58 -3.69 11.87
CA ALA A 259 13.92 -4.23 12.14
C ALA A 259 14.82 -3.19 12.84
N ALA A 260 14.69 -1.90 12.47
CA ALA A 260 15.41 -0.81 13.13
C ALA A 260 15.00 -0.66 14.60
N PHE A 261 13.72 -0.75 14.94
CA PHE A 261 13.25 -0.73 16.32
C PHE A 261 13.78 -1.92 17.12
N GLY A 262 13.78 -3.12 16.51
CA GLY A 262 14.40 -4.30 17.09
C GLY A 262 15.89 -4.10 17.36
N ALA A 263 16.61 -3.53 16.39
CA ALA A 263 18.02 -3.21 16.51
C ALA A 263 18.32 -2.21 17.64
N ILE A 264 17.55 -1.12 17.73
CA ILE A 264 17.68 -0.12 18.82
C ILE A 264 17.46 -0.78 20.18
N ARG A 265 16.47 -1.66 20.29
CA ARG A 265 16.20 -2.40 21.54
C ARG A 265 17.37 -3.32 21.93
N ALA A 266 17.96 -4.04 20.97
CA ALA A 266 19.09 -4.92 21.19
C ALA A 266 20.35 -4.14 21.60
N LEU A 267 20.68 -3.05 20.91
CA LEU A 267 21.79 -2.16 21.25
C LEU A 267 21.65 -1.62 22.67
N ARG A 268 20.46 -1.08 23.01
CA ARG A 268 20.16 -0.59 24.38
C ARG A 268 20.32 -1.70 25.42
N GLY A 269 19.85 -2.92 25.14
CA GLY A 269 20.00 -4.09 26.02
C GLY A 269 21.45 -4.46 26.26
N ALA A 270 22.34 -4.21 25.29
CA ALA A 270 23.79 -4.39 25.39
C ALA A 270 24.55 -3.18 25.99
N GLY A 271 23.85 -2.14 26.41
CA GLY A 271 24.42 -0.92 26.97
C GLY A 271 24.97 0.05 25.94
N VAL A 272 24.68 -0.16 24.63
CA VAL A 272 25.11 0.74 23.54
C VAL A 272 24.05 1.83 23.35
N ARG A 273 24.45 3.08 23.43
CA ARG A 273 23.57 4.24 23.30
C ARG A 273 23.37 4.60 21.83
N VAL A 274 22.10 4.84 21.48
CA VAL A 274 21.69 5.32 20.15
C VAL A 274 21.17 6.76 20.31
N PRO A 275 21.74 7.74 19.59
CA PRO A 275 22.76 7.62 18.53
C PRO A 275 24.21 7.73 18.99
N GLU A 276 24.50 7.95 20.30
CA GLU A 276 25.81 8.39 20.81
C GLU A 276 26.95 7.45 20.45
N GLU A 277 26.72 6.13 20.47
CA GLU A 277 27.73 5.10 20.23
C GLU A 277 27.44 4.32 18.93
N CYS A 278 26.18 4.31 18.50
CA CYS A 278 25.77 3.67 17.26
C CYS A 278 24.59 4.41 16.65
N SER A 279 24.74 4.94 15.44
CA SER A 279 23.64 5.47 14.65
C SER A 279 22.77 4.35 14.08
N VAL A 280 21.44 4.54 14.02
CA VAL A 280 20.53 3.56 13.42
C VAL A 280 19.65 4.26 12.38
N ILE A 281 19.54 3.66 11.19
CA ILE A 281 18.65 4.13 10.12
C ILE A 281 17.73 2.99 9.69
N GLY A 282 16.43 3.33 9.49
CA GLY A 282 15.40 2.44 8.99
C GLY A 282 15.01 2.72 7.55
N PHE A 283 13.87 2.15 7.16
CA PHE A 283 13.22 2.35 5.88
C PHE A 283 11.72 2.17 6.08
N ASP A 284 10.88 2.98 5.44
CA ASP A 284 9.42 3.05 5.31
C ASP A 284 8.84 4.36 5.85
N ASP A 285 9.33 4.88 6.97
CA ASP A 285 8.76 6.00 7.74
C ASP A 285 7.35 5.68 8.24
N VAL A 286 7.21 4.51 8.89
CA VAL A 286 5.95 4.17 9.56
C VAL A 286 5.71 5.08 10.76
N ALA A 287 4.43 5.28 11.16
CA ALA A 287 4.06 6.23 12.21
C ALA A 287 4.88 6.10 13.52
N PRO A 288 5.23 4.89 14.01
CA PRO A 288 6.08 4.76 15.19
C PRO A 288 7.49 5.35 15.04
N ALA A 289 8.02 5.52 13.82
CA ALA A 289 9.36 6.07 13.61
C ALA A 289 9.52 7.50 14.16
N ALA A 290 8.47 8.29 14.11
CA ALA A 290 8.45 9.64 14.68
C ALA A 290 8.17 9.66 16.18
N LEU A 291 7.66 8.58 16.77
CA LEU A 291 7.17 8.52 18.16
C LEU A 291 8.11 7.78 19.11
N CYS A 292 9.01 6.95 18.58
CA CYS A 292 9.99 6.22 19.40
C CYS A 292 11.07 7.16 19.98
N THR A 293 11.85 6.65 20.93
CA THR A 293 12.97 7.38 21.54
C THR A 293 14.24 6.55 21.49
N PRO A 294 15.29 7.04 20.77
CA PRO A 294 15.29 8.23 19.90
C PRO A 294 14.33 8.07 18.71
N SER A 295 13.79 9.19 18.17
CA SER A 295 12.99 9.16 16.94
C SER A 295 13.86 8.70 15.75
N LEU A 296 13.29 7.81 14.91
CA LEU A 296 14.06 7.06 13.93
C LEU A 296 14.29 7.87 12.64
N THR A 297 15.55 8.06 12.27
CA THR A 297 15.95 8.45 10.91
C THR A 297 15.63 7.30 9.97
N THR A 298 14.96 7.59 8.86
CA THR A 298 14.46 6.55 7.96
C THR A 298 14.30 7.07 6.54
N VAL A 299 14.22 6.17 5.57
CA VAL A 299 13.88 6.48 4.19
C VAL A 299 12.37 6.32 4.01
N ARG A 300 11.66 7.44 3.81
CA ARG A 300 10.20 7.45 3.61
C ARG A 300 9.83 6.89 2.25
N GLN A 301 8.94 5.92 2.25
CA GLN A 301 8.16 5.56 1.08
C GLN A 301 6.90 6.45 1.01
N PRO A 302 6.57 7.06 -0.13
CA PRO A 302 5.39 7.93 -0.24
C PRO A 302 4.09 7.10 -0.36
N MET A 303 3.78 6.31 0.66
CA MET A 303 2.75 5.27 0.67
C MET A 303 1.35 5.80 0.33
N GLU A 304 0.95 6.95 0.92
CA GLU A 304 -0.35 7.57 0.63
C GLU A 304 -0.44 8.00 -0.84
N THR A 305 0.65 8.54 -1.38
CA THR A 305 0.75 8.89 -2.80
C THR A 305 0.66 7.66 -3.69
N MET A 306 1.30 6.54 -3.31
CA MET A 306 1.22 5.28 -4.05
C MET A 306 -0.23 4.76 -4.09
N GLY A 307 -0.95 4.84 -2.97
CA GLY A 307 -2.37 4.52 -2.90
C GLY A 307 -3.23 5.41 -3.82
N THR A 308 -3.02 6.72 -3.79
CA THR A 308 -3.73 7.68 -4.64
C THR A 308 -3.45 7.44 -6.12
N MET A 309 -2.20 7.20 -6.50
CA MET A 309 -1.81 6.92 -7.88
C MET A 309 -2.47 5.65 -8.42
N SER A 310 -2.54 4.58 -7.61
CA SER A 310 -3.18 3.34 -8.03
C SER A 310 -4.67 3.51 -8.29
N VAL A 311 -5.36 4.33 -7.48
CA VAL A 311 -6.77 4.67 -7.73
C VAL A 311 -6.92 5.45 -9.03
N SER A 312 -6.05 6.43 -9.31
CA SER A 312 -6.11 7.18 -10.57
C SER A 312 -5.95 6.25 -11.77
N ILE A 313 -4.99 5.33 -11.72
CA ILE A 313 -4.73 4.34 -12.78
C ILE A 313 -5.96 3.46 -13.03
N ILE A 314 -6.57 2.89 -11.99
CA ILE A 314 -7.73 2.02 -12.19
C ILE A 314 -8.98 2.78 -12.61
N VAL A 315 -9.18 4.02 -12.14
CA VAL A 315 -10.32 4.87 -12.58
C VAL A 315 -10.18 5.22 -14.05
N GLU A 316 -9.00 5.55 -14.52
CA GLU A 316 -8.74 5.75 -15.96
C GLU A 316 -9.01 4.48 -16.75
N GLY A 317 -8.53 3.32 -16.27
CA GLY A 317 -8.78 2.02 -16.88
C GLY A 317 -10.28 1.68 -16.95
N MET A 318 -11.01 1.87 -15.85
CA MET A 318 -12.48 1.65 -15.81
C MET A 318 -13.23 2.56 -16.80
N ASN A 319 -12.80 3.82 -16.95
CA ASN A 319 -13.39 4.74 -17.92
C ASN A 319 -13.09 4.31 -19.36
N ALA A 320 -11.87 3.85 -19.63
CA ALA A 320 -11.50 3.31 -20.96
C ALA A 320 -12.38 2.11 -21.34
N VAL A 321 -12.59 1.17 -20.40
CA VAL A 321 -13.49 0.03 -20.62
C VAL A 321 -14.92 0.49 -20.94
N LEU A 322 -15.45 1.50 -20.25
CA LEU A 322 -16.77 2.06 -20.53
C LEU A 322 -16.87 2.69 -21.93
N GLU A 323 -15.81 3.36 -22.34
CA GLU A 323 -15.70 4.00 -23.65
C GLU A 323 -15.34 3.01 -24.77
N LYS A 324 -15.17 1.74 -24.44
CA LYS A 324 -14.68 0.67 -25.34
C LYS A 324 -13.34 1.01 -25.99
N LYS A 325 -12.47 1.65 -25.23
CA LYS A 325 -11.07 1.94 -25.57
C LYS A 325 -10.16 0.94 -24.87
N GLU A 326 -8.97 0.74 -25.42
CA GLU A 326 -7.95 0.00 -24.71
C GLU A 326 -7.45 0.81 -23.52
N ALA A 327 -7.43 0.19 -22.34
CA ALA A 327 -6.81 0.76 -21.15
C ALA A 327 -5.30 0.55 -21.26
N GLY A 328 -4.52 1.62 -21.27
CA GLY A 328 -3.06 1.52 -21.25
C GLY A 328 -2.58 0.98 -19.89
N VAL A 329 -1.59 0.09 -19.93
CA VAL A 329 -0.89 -0.37 -18.72
C VAL A 329 0.13 0.68 -18.29
N VAL A 330 0.18 0.97 -17.00
CA VAL A 330 1.01 2.03 -16.42
C VAL A 330 1.89 1.47 -15.30
N HIS A 331 3.19 1.59 -15.47
CA HIS A 331 4.16 1.28 -14.41
C HIS A 331 4.74 2.59 -13.87
N ARG A 332 4.58 2.82 -12.58
CA ARG A 332 5.07 4.02 -11.89
C ARG A 332 6.09 3.65 -10.84
N LYS A 333 7.23 4.32 -10.90
CA LYS A 333 8.26 4.28 -9.87
C LYS A 333 8.28 5.62 -9.15
N VAL A 334 8.10 5.63 -7.82
CA VAL A 334 8.00 6.81 -6.99
C VAL A 334 9.31 7.00 -6.21
N ALA A 335 9.82 8.22 -6.19
CA ALA A 335 11.04 8.53 -5.47
C ALA A 335 10.82 8.49 -3.94
N PRO A 336 11.69 7.81 -3.18
CA PRO A 336 11.70 7.89 -1.72
C PRO A 336 12.35 9.19 -1.24
N GLU A 337 12.17 9.51 0.05
CA GLU A 337 12.73 10.68 0.72
C GLU A 337 13.45 10.28 2.01
N LEU A 338 14.62 10.86 2.27
CA LEU A 338 15.29 10.68 3.55
C LEU A 338 14.69 11.60 4.61
N ILE A 339 14.28 11.03 5.74
CA ILE A 339 13.76 11.74 6.90
C ILE A 339 14.75 11.62 8.05
N VAL A 340 15.48 12.70 8.28
CA VAL A 340 16.49 12.76 9.34
C VAL A 340 15.82 13.08 10.67
N ARG A 341 16.14 12.26 11.70
CA ARG A 341 15.67 12.41 13.09
C ARG A 341 16.82 12.18 14.07
N GLU A 342 16.49 11.76 15.30
CA GLU A 342 17.43 11.68 16.41
C GLU A 342 18.33 10.43 16.43
N SER A 343 17.98 9.37 15.68
CA SER A 343 18.67 8.07 15.76
C SER A 343 20.01 8.02 15.01
N THR A 344 20.41 9.13 14.35
CA THR A 344 21.70 9.23 13.66
C THR A 344 22.44 10.50 14.05
N ARG A 345 23.79 10.43 14.10
CA ARG A 345 24.68 11.57 14.38
C ARG A 345 26.03 11.40 13.69
N THR A 346 26.79 12.48 13.60
CA THR A 346 28.18 12.40 13.15
C THR A 346 29.03 11.52 14.07
N VAL A 347 29.95 10.78 13.47
CA VAL A 347 30.96 10.03 14.21
C VAL A 347 31.86 11.02 14.92
N SER A 348 32.04 10.87 16.23
CA SER A 348 32.93 11.66 17.06
C SER A 348 34.33 11.11 17.03
#